data_dfae75776217726c25f33cf4cf970d2f
#
_entry.id   dfae75776217726c25f33cf4cf970d2f
#
_cell.length_a   1.000
_cell.length_b   1.000
_cell.length_c   1.000
_cell.angle_alpha   90.00
_cell.angle_beta   90.00
_cell.angle_gamma   90.00
#
_symmetry.space_group_name_H-M   'P 1'
#
loop_
_entity.id
_entity.type
_entity.pdbx_description
1 polymer ?
#
loop_
_entity_poly.entity_id
_entity_poly.type
_entity_poly.pdbx_seq_one_letter_code
_entity_poly.pdbx_strand_id
1 'polypeptide(L)'
;MKKFTLLVVLLASLFNANAQEPKFVSTEQENRNVLIEEFTGRLCGYCPYGQVFVNEVLAKYPGDVFTVNIHAPSSLSPTNYPNLNTTKGAEVYMAFNNGGGIPAVTINRGETNHPYYASEEVTPLLAEVAECNIGGEVLINEETRTATITVEVYYTANSASDVNYLTIMMSQDSILGEQAGAETFNPDQMIGNQYVHMHTVRDYVTATWGDEITTTTAGTLVTKTYTYEIPEVIGDPNGVNVDLSDIHFIAFVTEKKQGTKTAPVMNVTGLNCLLAYDEEIHPYLGEVNLMGNVSCSTIKPATIEFINGGTADITSMKYEVEVWGVTTQYSWEGSLPSHEKVTVEEELNIYVGERMVKFRITEVNGKPYSYNKEVKLVSEEWADAYFQGDEDEFKIDILQDKFGSQITWELINSNEDVLASGGPYTTLAANGTKLHRTKVKVPNNECIKFIIYDEAGNGINNGAGEGYYKITDSKGHVIVEGDGKFEKEAHHTISTKEGYASVEEMTNETYKVYPNPVKDVLTIEGENIEQVNVYNTMGQLVKSVSCNDNTVNVNVNDLQNGMYIVNVIDANGVVSSKKVSVLH
;
A
#
# COMPACT_ATOMS: atom_id res chain seq x y z
N MET A 1 6.97 63.43 63.73
CA MET A 1 7.61 63.20 62.45
C MET A 1 7.33 61.76 62.03
N LYS A 2 6.31 61.55 61.19
CA LYS A 2 5.95 60.21 60.65
C LYS A 2 6.63 60.04 59.28
N LYS A 3 7.52 59.08 59.16
CA LYS A 3 8.17 58.69 57.90
C LYS A 3 7.15 57.90 57.04
N PHE A 4 6.75 58.41 55.89
CA PHE A 4 6.04 57.66 54.87
C PHE A 4 7.06 56.89 54.03
N THR A 5 6.98 55.56 54.06
CA THR A 5 7.75 54.69 53.17
C THR A 5 6.89 54.43 51.92
N LEU A 6 7.34 54.92 50.78
CA LEU A 6 6.71 54.73 49.48
C LEU A 6 7.10 53.32 48.96
N LEU A 7 6.15 52.40 48.90
CA LEU A 7 6.32 51.06 48.30
C LEU A 7 6.05 51.18 46.81
N VAL A 8 7.10 51.13 46.00
CA VAL A 8 6.98 51.04 44.53
C VAL A 8 6.72 49.57 44.18
N VAL A 9 5.48 49.24 43.82
CA VAL A 9 5.14 47.92 43.24
C VAL A 9 5.46 48.00 41.74
N LEU A 10 6.53 47.30 41.32
CA LEU A 10 6.85 47.07 39.94
C LEU A 10 5.87 46.00 39.42
N LEU A 11 4.84 46.39 38.65
CA LEU A 11 4.07 45.46 37.84
C LEU A 11 4.96 45.01 36.68
N ALA A 12 5.53 43.81 36.76
CA ALA A 12 6.07 43.10 35.62
C ALA A 12 4.87 42.59 34.81
N SER A 13 4.53 43.31 33.71
CA SER A 13 3.64 42.79 32.68
C SER A 13 4.34 41.64 31.98
N LEU A 14 3.97 40.42 32.35
CA LEU A 14 4.26 39.22 31.59
C LEU A 14 3.52 39.35 30.25
N PHE A 15 4.23 39.78 29.24
CA PHE A 15 3.80 39.52 27.86
C PHE A 15 3.86 37.98 27.68
N ASN A 16 2.74 37.31 27.86
CA ASN A 16 2.54 35.99 27.25
C ASN A 16 2.50 36.25 25.73
N ALA A 17 3.65 36.14 25.07
CA ALA A 17 3.63 35.81 23.66
C ALA A 17 2.97 34.41 23.63
N ASN A 18 1.75 34.31 23.08
CA ASN A 18 1.18 33.01 22.74
C ASN A 18 2.15 32.36 21.75
N ALA A 19 2.99 31.47 22.24
CA ALA A 19 3.73 30.57 21.36
C ALA A 19 2.66 29.79 20.61
N GLN A 20 2.71 29.81 19.28
CA GLN A 20 1.85 29.00 18.45
C GLN A 20 2.14 27.54 18.79
N GLU A 21 1.12 26.80 19.22
CA GLU A 21 1.25 25.36 19.43
C GLU A 21 1.45 24.70 18.04
N PRO A 22 2.41 23.77 17.94
CA PRO A 22 2.62 23.05 16.67
C PRO A 22 1.39 22.18 16.34
N LYS A 23 0.96 22.21 15.08
CA LYS A 23 -0.15 21.41 14.58
C LYS A 23 0.33 20.10 13.94
N PHE A 24 1.47 20.15 13.23
CA PHE A 24 1.91 19.07 12.35
C PHE A 24 3.18 18.37 12.83
N VAL A 25 3.89 18.92 13.79
CA VAL A 25 5.15 18.35 14.28
C VAL A 25 5.09 18.03 15.77
N SER A 26 5.78 16.96 16.16
CA SER A 26 6.08 16.65 17.55
C SER A 26 7.12 17.63 18.12
N THR A 27 6.98 17.96 19.40
CA THR A 27 7.98 18.71 20.16
C THR A 27 8.98 17.81 20.89
N GLU A 28 8.73 16.52 20.89
CA GLU A 28 9.61 15.53 21.47
C GLU A 28 10.79 15.22 20.53
N GLN A 29 11.89 14.76 21.09
CA GLN A 29 13.05 14.39 20.31
C GLN A 29 12.81 13.04 19.64
N GLU A 30 12.93 12.99 18.30
CA GLU A 30 12.71 11.81 17.49
C GLU A 30 13.98 11.39 16.75
N ASN A 31 13.98 10.19 16.19
CA ASN A 31 15.06 9.74 15.33
C ASN A 31 14.97 10.46 13.96
N ARG A 32 16.08 10.48 13.25
CA ARG A 32 16.19 11.08 11.93
C ARG A 32 15.52 10.20 10.88
N ASN A 33 14.72 10.79 10.05
CA ASN A 33 14.32 10.20 8.77
C ASN A 33 15.41 10.41 7.71
N VAL A 34 15.38 9.60 6.67
CA VAL A 34 16.43 9.57 5.64
C VAL A 34 15.87 9.86 4.25
N LEU A 35 16.52 10.77 3.52
CA LEU A 35 16.25 11.07 2.13
C LEU A 35 17.21 10.33 1.21
N ILE A 36 16.67 9.62 0.21
CA ILE A 36 17.42 9.05 -0.91
C ILE A 36 17.09 9.87 -2.16
N GLU A 37 18.08 10.53 -2.77
CA GLU A 37 17.94 11.13 -4.09
C GLU A 37 18.64 10.21 -5.10
N GLU A 38 17.85 9.48 -5.91
CA GLU A 38 18.37 8.58 -6.95
C GLU A 38 18.54 9.32 -8.28
N PHE A 39 19.72 9.23 -8.86
CA PHE A 39 20.02 9.73 -10.21
C PHE A 39 19.83 8.62 -11.22
N THR A 40 18.87 8.81 -12.12
CA THR A 40 18.40 7.82 -13.08
C THR A 40 18.22 8.40 -14.48
N GLY A 41 17.87 7.56 -15.47
CA GLY A 41 17.56 7.99 -16.82
C GLY A 41 16.94 6.88 -17.65
N ARG A 42 15.97 7.21 -18.50
CA ARG A 42 15.18 6.26 -19.28
C ARG A 42 15.99 5.36 -20.22
N LEU A 43 17.13 5.84 -20.75
CA LEU A 43 18.04 5.06 -21.59
C LEU A 43 19.15 4.37 -20.81
N CYS A 44 19.14 4.46 -19.48
CA CYS A 44 20.10 3.78 -18.61
C CYS A 44 19.66 2.31 -18.41
N GLY A 45 20.36 1.37 -19.00
CA GLY A 45 20.01 -0.06 -18.94
C GLY A 45 20.18 -0.71 -17.57
N TYR A 46 20.95 -0.12 -16.65
CA TYR A 46 21.14 -0.63 -15.29
C TYR A 46 20.37 0.15 -14.22
N CYS A 47 19.68 1.23 -14.59
CA CYS A 47 18.93 2.02 -13.60
C CYS A 47 17.76 1.23 -12.98
N PRO A 48 17.00 0.39 -13.70
CA PRO A 48 16.00 -0.48 -13.09
C PRO A 48 16.58 -1.43 -12.03
N TYR A 49 17.81 -1.92 -12.23
CA TYR A 49 18.53 -2.72 -11.23
C TYR A 49 18.85 -1.90 -9.96
N GLY A 50 19.25 -0.65 -10.12
CA GLY A 50 19.48 0.27 -8.99
C GLY A 50 18.21 0.50 -8.17
N GLN A 51 17.07 0.69 -8.84
CA GLN A 51 15.79 0.94 -8.20
C GLN A 51 15.29 -0.24 -7.34
N VAL A 52 15.63 -1.49 -7.67
CA VAL A 52 15.30 -2.65 -6.83
C VAL A 52 15.87 -2.48 -5.42
N PHE A 53 17.14 -2.06 -5.27
CA PHE A 53 17.74 -1.86 -3.96
C PHE A 53 17.12 -0.69 -3.18
N VAL A 54 16.75 0.39 -3.86
CA VAL A 54 16.05 1.52 -3.22
C VAL A 54 14.67 1.10 -2.75
N ASN A 55 13.91 0.37 -3.57
CA ASN A 55 12.59 -0.16 -3.22
C ASN A 55 12.65 -1.11 -2.03
N GLU A 56 13.69 -1.95 -1.92
CA GLU A 56 13.91 -2.82 -0.76
C GLU A 56 14.10 -2.02 0.54
N VAL A 57 14.84 -0.91 0.47
CA VAL A 57 15.05 -0.03 1.63
C VAL A 57 13.75 0.65 2.03
N LEU A 58 12.96 1.14 1.06
CA LEU A 58 11.64 1.74 1.31
C LEU A 58 10.68 0.74 1.96
N ALA A 59 10.62 -0.49 1.45
CA ALA A 59 9.77 -1.54 2.00
C ALA A 59 10.19 -1.95 3.42
N LYS A 60 11.50 -1.86 3.73
CA LYS A 60 12.03 -2.20 5.05
C LYS A 60 11.80 -1.12 6.11
N TYR A 61 11.75 0.14 5.71
CA TYR A 61 11.63 1.30 6.61
C TYR A 61 10.50 2.25 6.15
N PRO A 62 9.24 1.77 6.13
CA PRO A 62 8.10 2.58 5.68
C PRO A 62 7.87 3.75 6.65
N GLY A 63 7.77 4.96 6.07
CA GLY A 63 7.57 6.19 6.85
C GLY A 63 8.85 6.84 7.39
N ASP A 64 9.98 6.12 7.44
CA ASP A 64 11.26 6.63 7.94
C ASP A 64 12.24 6.95 6.79
N VAL A 65 12.04 6.34 5.62
CA VAL A 65 12.86 6.58 4.42
C VAL A 65 12.00 7.13 3.31
N PHE A 66 12.46 8.21 2.70
CA PHE A 66 11.81 8.89 1.57
C PHE A 66 12.76 8.88 0.37
N THR A 67 12.25 8.59 -0.81
CA THR A 67 13.04 8.62 -2.04
C THR A 67 12.46 9.54 -3.09
N VAL A 68 13.34 10.06 -3.93
CA VAL A 68 12.97 10.77 -5.16
C VAL A 68 13.90 10.37 -6.30
N ASN A 69 13.33 10.19 -7.49
CA ASN A 69 14.03 9.82 -8.71
C ASN A 69 14.28 11.05 -9.59
N ILE A 70 15.53 11.42 -9.76
CA ILE A 70 15.97 12.58 -10.55
C ILE A 70 16.48 12.09 -11.91
N HIS A 71 15.70 12.36 -12.96
CA HIS A 71 16.07 12.00 -14.33
C HIS A 71 17.13 12.96 -14.86
N ALA A 72 18.36 12.49 -14.88
CA ALA A 72 19.58 13.15 -15.43
C ALA A 72 20.69 12.08 -15.59
N PRO A 73 21.65 12.20 -16.52
CA PRO A 73 21.91 13.29 -17.45
C PRO A 73 21.02 13.25 -18.70
N SER A 74 20.98 14.34 -19.45
CA SER A 74 20.15 14.46 -20.65
C SER A 74 20.47 13.44 -21.75
N SER A 75 21.70 12.93 -21.81
CA SER A 75 22.11 11.89 -22.77
C SER A 75 21.45 10.52 -22.51
N LEU A 76 21.10 10.23 -21.26
CA LEU A 76 20.44 8.99 -20.84
C LEU A 76 18.97 9.22 -20.43
N SER A 77 18.53 10.47 -20.41
CA SER A 77 17.17 10.89 -20.16
C SER A 77 16.72 11.89 -21.23
N PRO A 78 16.46 11.43 -22.46
CA PRO A 78 16.10 12.31 -23.57
C PRO A 78 14.72 12.92 -23.37
N THR A 79 14.48 14.07 -24.04
CA THR A 79 13.24 14.83 -23.97
C THR A 79 12.10 14.32 -24.89
N ASN A 80 12.21 13.12 -25.46
CA ASN A 80 11.06 12.47 -26.08
C ASN A 80 10.08 12.00 -24.99
N TYR A 81 8.87 11.64 -25.36
CA TYR A 81 7.84 11.23 -24.38
C TYR A 81 8.19 9.90 -23.68
N PRO A 82 8.01 9.80 -22.36
CA PRO A 82 7.76 10.87 -21.40
C PRO A 82 9.02 11.71 -21.13
N ASN A 83 8.89 13.05 -21.10
CA ASN A 83 9.99 13.91 -20.66
C ASN A 83 9.95 14.08 -19.14
N LEU A 84 10.86 13.41 -18.44
CA LEU A 84 10.95 13.37 -16.98
C LEU A 84 12.05 14.30 -16.41
N ASN A 85 12.73 15.05 -17.28
CA ASN A 85 13.80 15.95 -16.85
C ASN A 85 13.22 17.22 -16.20
N THR A 86 13.93 17.71 -15.19
CA THR A 86 13.69 19.01 -14.60
C THR A 86 14.98 19.83 -14.55
N THR A 87 14.88 21.15 -14.68
CA THR A 87 16.06 22.04 -14.60
C THR A 87 16.70 21.96 -13.20
N LYS A 88 15.88 22.01 -12.14
CA LYS A 88 16.36 21.95 -10.75
C LYS A 88 16.95 20.58 -10.42
N GLY A 89 16.36 19.49 -10.94
CA GLY A 89 16.91 18.14 -10.80
C GLY A 89 18.28 18.00 -11.47
N ALA A 90 18.47 18.61 -12.65
CA ALA A 90 19.77 18.63 -13.32
C ALA A 90 20.82 19.41 -12.51
N GLU A 91 20.43 20.51 -11.83
CA GLU A 91 21.32 21.24 -10.92
C GLU A 91 21.79 20.36 -9.75
N VAL A 92 20.85 19.61 -9.14
CA VAL A 92 21.14 18.68 -8.04
C VAL A 92 22.07 17.55 -8.50
N TYR A 93 21.76 16.92 -9.65
CA TYR A 93 22.63 15.90 -10.25
C TYR A 93 24.06 16.41 -10.47
N MET A 94 24.21 17.60 -11.05
CA MET A 94 25.54 18.18 -11.28
C MET A 94 26.27 18.52 -9.98
N ALA A 95 25.55 18.92 -8.95
CA ALA A 95 26.14 19.27 -7.66
C ALA A 95 26.66 18.03 -6.88
N PHE A 96 25.91 16.94 -6.89
CA PHE A 96 26.24 15.74 -6.10
C PHE A 96 26.94 14.66 -6.92
N ASN A 97 26.49 14.38 -8.13
CA ASN A 97 27.10 13.36 -9.00
C ASN A 97 28.15 13.92 -9.97
N ASN A 98 28.24 15.24 -10.11
CA ASN A 98 29.22 15.92 -10.94
C ASN A 98 29.37 15.34 -12.37
N GLY A 99 28.24 14.91 -12.98
CA GLY A 99 28.22 14.24 -14.27
C GLY A 99 28.75 12.80 -14.26
N GLY A 100 28.80 12.16 -13.11
CA GLY A 100 29.19 10.76 -12.94
C GLY A 100 28.22 9.78 -13.58
N GLY A 101 28.52 8.50 -13.49
CA GLY A 101 27.66 7.42 -13.98
C GLY A 101 26.33 7.33 -13.21
N ILE A 102 25.35 6.69 -13.83
CA ILE A 102 24.07 6.30 -13.23
C ILE A 102 23.81 4.80 -13.48
N PRO A 103 23.07 4.05 -12.60
CA PRO A 103 22.38 4.54 -11.42
C PRO A 103 23.33 5.00 -10.30
N ALA A 104 22.95 6.03 -9.57
CA ALA A 104 23.68 6.52 -8.43
C ALA A 104 22.73 7.17 -7.42
N VAL A 105 23.05 7.13 -6.13
CA VAL A 105 22.24 7.74 -5.05
C VAL A 105 23.08 8.67 -4.20
N THR A 106 22.43 9.68 -3.63
CA THR A 106 22.91 10.34 -2.42
C THR A 106 21.98 10.02 -1.26
N ILE A 107 22.54 9.71 -0.10
CA ILE A 107 21.83 9.50 1.14
C ILE A 107 22.01 10.76 1.99
N ASN A 108 20.88 11.44 2.33
CA ASN A 108 20.89 12.71 3.05
C ASN A 108 21.85 13.76 2.44
N ARG A 109 21.97 13.77 1.11
CA ARG A 109 22.90 14.67 0.36
C ARG A 109 24.36 14.50 0.78
N GLY A 110 24.73 13.30 1.20
CA GLY A 110 26.11 12.91 1.48
C GLY A 110 26.92 12.61 0.21
N GLU A 111 27.89 11.71 0.32
CA GLU A 111 28.64 11.26 -0.85
C GLU A 111 27.77 10.43 -1.79
N THR A 112 28.03 10.54 -3.10
CA THR A 112 27.32 9.77 -4.11
C THR A 112 27.87 8.36 -4.18
N ASN A 113 26.98 7.36 -4.17
CA ASN A 113 27.34 5.95 -4.21
C ASN A 113 26.42 5.16 -5.16
N HIS A 114 26.71 3.87 -5.35
CA HIS A 114 25.82 2.97 -6.09
C HIS A 114 24.64 2.55 -5.21
N PRO A 115 23.39 2.44 -5.74
CA PRO A 115 22.19 2.06 -4.97
C PRO A 115 22.31 0.75 -4.18
N TYR A 116 23.14 -0.18 -4.64
CA TYR A 116 23.45 -1.44 -3.94
C TYR A 116 23.84 -1.25 -2.46
N TYR A 117 24.49 -0.13 -2.13
CA TYR A 117 24.93 0.17 -0.76
C TYR A 117 23.89 0.94 0.06
N ALA A 118 22.71 1.25 -0.51
CA ALA A 118 21.72 2.11 0.14
C ALA A 118 21.28 1.58 1.51
N SER A 119 21.01 0.27 1.64
CA SER A 119 20.59 -0.33 2.93
C SER A 119 21.67 -0.24 4.02
N GLU A 120 22.96 -0.40 3.65
CA GLU A 120 24.08 -0.29 4.57
C GLU A 120 24.26 1.15 5.06
N GLU A 121 24.10 2.14 4.17
CA GLU A 121 24.25 3.56 4.49
C GLU A 121 23.05 4.14 5.26
N VAL A 122 21.83 3.71 4.96
CA VAL A 122 20.59 4.20 5.59
C VAL A 122 20.45 3.72 7.05
N THR A 123 20.73 2.44 7.29
CA THR A 123 20.50 1.81 8.60
C THR A 123 21.11 2.56 9.80
N PRO A 124 22.39 3.00 9.77
CA PRO A 124 22.99 3.76 10.87
C PRO A 124 22.38 5.16 11.04
N LEU A 125 21.95 5.81 9.94
CA LEU A 125 21.38 7.15 9.97
C LEU A 125 20.03 7.20 10.68
N LEU A 126 19.21 6.16 10.52
CA LEU A 126 17.91 6.03 11.21
C LEU A 126 18.05 5.89 12.73
N ALA A 127 19.21 5.53 13.24
CA ALA A 127 19.49 5.47 14.67
C ALA A 127 19.97 6.81 15.25
N GLU A 128 20.25 7.81 14.39
CA GLU A 128 20.67 9.13 14.83
C GLU A 128 19.46 9.97 15.25
N VAL A 129 19.65 10.80 16.25
CA VAL A 129 18.62 11.73 16.74
C VAL A 129 18.57 12.94 15.81
N ALA A 130 17.35 13.35 15.44
CA ALA A 130 17.13 14.55 14.65
C ALA A 130 17.29 15.82 15.51
N GLU A 131 17.94 16.85 14.96
CA GLU A 131 18.03 18.19 15.58
C GLU A 131 16.74 18.99 15.37
N CYS A 132 15.90 18.61 14.40
CA CYS A 132 14.59 19.20 14.16
C CYS A 132 13.60 18.16 13.64
N ASN A 133 12.34 18.30 14.04
CA ASN A 133 11.22 17.57 13.48
C ASN A 133 10.57 18.41 12.38
N ILE A 134 10.00 17.75 11.38
CA ILE A 134 9.34 18.39 10.23
C ILE A 134 7.98 17.74 10.06
N GLY A 135 6.95 18.54 9.86
CA GLY A 135 5.62 18.05 9.51
C GLY A 135 4.89 19.09 8.67
N GLY A 136 3.79 18.69 8.06
CA GLY A 136 3.02 19.66 7.29
C GLY A 136 1.90 19.03 6.48
N GLU A 137 1.15 19.91 5.86
CA GLU A 137 -0.05 19.60 5.09
C GLU A 137 -0.02 20.31 3.74
N VAL A 138 -0.54 19.64 2.74
CA VAL A 138 -0.77 20.19 1.39
C VAL A 138 -2.26 20.10 1.09
N LEU A 139 -2.92 21.23 1.00
CA LEU A 139 -4.32 21.33 0.58
C LEU A 139 -4.36 21.69 -0.91
N ILE A 140 -4.86 20.75 -1.73
CA ILE A 140 -4.93 20.90 -3.18
C ILE A 140 -6.37 21.21 -3.58
N ASN A 141 -6.61 22.42 -4.10
CA ASN A 141 -7.85 22.74 -4.77
C ASN A 141 -7.81 22.13 -6.18
N GLU A 142 -8.66 21.12 -6.43
CA GLU A 142 -8.65 20.34 -7.67
C GLU A 142 -9.08 21.19 -8.88
N GLU A 143 -10.04 22.12 -8.70
CA GLU A 143 -10.55 22.95 -9.79
C GLU A 143 -9.51 23.96 -10.28
N THR A 144 -8.82 24.63 -9.34
CA THR A 144 -7.81 25.64 -9.65
C THR A 144 -6.41 25.06 -9.79
N ARG A 145 -6.21 23.79 -9.46
CA ARG A 145 -4.91 23.11 -9.37
C ARG A 145 -3.91 23.89 -8.51
N THR A 146 -4.39 24.48 -7.42
CA THR A 146 -3.56 25.27 -6.51
C THR A 146 -3.35 24.52 -5.22
N ALA A 147 -2.09 24.33 -4.82
CA ALA A 147 -1.71 23.76 -3.54
C ALA A 147 -1.39 24.86 -2.53
N THR A 148 -2.03 24.82 -1.37
CA THR A 148 -1.61 25.54 -0.17
C THR A 148 -0.81 24.61 0.70
N ILE A 149 0.48 24.88 0.86
CA ILE A 149 1.45 24.00 1.54
C ILE A 149 1.88 24.68 2.83
N THR A 150 1.55 24.09 3.97
CA THR A 150 1.99 24.56 5.29
C THR A 150 2.98 23.56 5.88
N VAL A 151 4.18 24.04 6.19
CA VAL A 151 5.25 23.21 6.79
C VAL A 151 5.66 23.82 8.12
N GLU A 152 5.72 22.98 9.13
CA GLU A 152 6.26 23.27 10.44
C GLU A 152 7.61 22.58 10.63
N VAL A 153 8.58 23.31 11.18
CA VAL A 153 9.89 22.80 11.59
C VAL A 153 10.07 23.16 13.06
N TYR A 154 10.16 22.15 13.92
CA TYR A 154 10.41 22.33 15.33
C TYR A 154 11.82 21.88 15.70
N TYR A 155 12.64 22.78 16.23
CA TYR A 155 14.00 22.46 16.64
C TYR A 155 14.02 21.85 18.03
N THR A 156 14.39 20.56 18.11
CA THR A 156 14.55 19.81 19.37
C THR A 156 15.94 20.02 19.99
N ALA A 157 16.91 20.45 19.16
CA ALA A 157 18.26 20.81 19.56
C ALA A 157 18.70 22.10 18.84
N ASN A 158 19.81 22.69 19.26
CA ASN A 158 20.41 23.81 18.52
C ASN A 158 21.07 23.27 17.25
N SER A 159 20.74 23.81 16.09
CA SER A 159 21.51 23.53 14.89
C SER A 159 22.94 24.06 14.99
N ALA A 160 23.87 23.35 14.35
CA ALA A 160 25.26 23.80 14.23
C ALA A 160 25.42 25.05 13.34
N SER A 161 24.38 25.37 12.55
CA SER A 161 24.35 26.51 11.64
C SER A 161 23.28 27.54 12.09
N ASP A 162 23.63 28.82 12.05
CA ASP A 162 22.69 29.92 12.34
C ASP A 162 21.59 30.06 11.26
N VAL A 163 21.78 29.44 10.09
CA VAL A 163 20.83 29.45 8.99
C VAL A 163 20.74 28.04 8.42
N ASN A 164 19.53 27.50 8.38
CA ASN A 164 19.20 26.26 7.69
C ASN A 164 18.31 26.57 6.47
N TYR A 165 18.03 25.55 5.66
CA TYR A 165 17.27 25.72 4.41
C TYR A 165 16.17 24.68 4.31
N LEU A 166 14.91 25.11 4.18
CA LEU A 166 13.76 24.27 3.92
C LEU A 166 13.60 24.08 2.40
N THR A 167 13.66 22.84 1.94
CA THR A 167 13.34 22.46 0.56
C THR A 167 12.04 21.69 0.52
N ILE A 168 11.16 22.02 -0.43
CA ILE A 168 9.93 21.27 -0.71
C ILE A 168 9.99 20.84 -2.17
N MET A 169 9.89 19.53 -2.41
CA MET A 169 9.85 18.91 -3.74
C MET A 169 8.48 18.29 -4.00
N MET A 170 8.02 18.38 -5.24
CA MET A 170 6.90 17.63 -5.77
C MET A 170 7.43 16.46 -6.61
N SER A 171 7.01 15.25 -6.28
CA SER A 171 7.22 14.04 -7.08
C SER A 171 5.91 13.52 -7.62
N GLN A 172 5.97 12.67 -8.63
CA GLN A 172 4.81 11.98 -9.21
C GLN A 172 5.12 10.51 -9.40
N ASP A 173 4.16 9.69 -9.04
CA ASP A 173 4.18 8.25 -9.22
C ASP A 173 3.43 7.81 -10.47
N SER A 174 3.47 6.52 -10.80
CA SER A 174 2.64 5.87 -11.80
C SER A 174 2.82 6.38 -13.25
N ILE A 175 3.94 7.05 -13.57
CA ILE A 175 4.18 7.54 -14.92
C ILE A 175 4.61 6.38 -15.82
N LEU A 176 3.77 6.05 -16.81
CA LEU A 176 4.07 4.99 -17.77
C LEU A 176 5.01 5.48 -18.87
N GLY A 177 6.03 4.69 -19.19
CA GLY A 177 6.96 5.02 -20.26
C GLY A 177 8.01 3.95 -20.55
N GLU A 178 8.84 4.21 -21.55
CA GLU A 178 9.96 3.34 -21.88
C GLU A 178 11.06 3.47 -20.82
N GLN A 179 11.69 2.34 -20.45
CA GLN A 179 12.87 2.27 -19.61
C GLN A 179 13.80 1.16 -20.12
N ALA A 180 15.00 1.52 -20.50
CA ALA A 180 15.98 0.52 -20.96
C ALA A 180 16.34 -0.44 -19.81
N GLY A 181 16.37 -1.74 -20.11
CA GLY A 181 16.74 -2.79 -19.16
C GLY A 181 15.64 -3.20 -18.18
N ALA A 182 14.46 -2.59 -18.22
CA ALA A 182 13.37 -2.87 -17.29
C ALA A 182 12.93 -4.35 -17.30
N GLU A 183 12.70 -4.93 -18.48
CA GLU A 183 12.29 -6.34 -18.62
C GLU A 183 13.30 -7.33 -18.01
N THR A 184 14.57 -6.93 -17.91
CA THR A 184 15.64 -7.79 -17.41
C THR A 184 15.89 -7.61 -15.91
N PHE A 185 15.79 -6.37 -15.41
CA PHE A 185 16.28 -6.02 -14.08
C PHE A 185 15.20 -5.63 -13.09
N ASN A 186 14.00 -5.24 -13.56
CA ASN A 186 12.89 -4.90 -12.69
C ASN A 186 11.54 -5.15 -13.40
N PRO A 187 11.26 -6.40 -13.81
CA PRO A 187 10.03 -6.74 -14.56
C PRO A 187 8.77 -6.50 -13.74
N ASP A 188 8.82 -6.56 -12.41
CA ASP A 188 7.65 -6.38 -11.54
C ASP A 188 7.13 -4.95 -11.54
N GLN A 189 7.97 -3.99 -11.91
CA GLN A 189 7.57 -2.59 -12.08
C GLN A 189 7.10 -2.27 -13.50
N MET A 190 6.66 -3.30 -14.26
CA MET A 190 6.14 -3.14 -15.62
C MET A 190 4.64 -3.42 -15.71
N ILE A 191 3.94 -2.62 -16.53
CA ILE A 191 2.57 -2.87 -16.97
C ILE A 191 2.58 -3.07 -18.49
N GLY A 192 2.41 -4.30 -18.93
CA GLY A 192 2.59 -4.67 -20.32
C GLY A 192 4.04 -4.45 -20.77
N ASN A 193 4.24 -3.58 -21.75
CA ASN A 193 5.57 -3.21 -22.26
C ASN A 193 6.07 -1.84 -21.77
N GLN A 194 5.40 -1.27 -20.78
CA GLN A 194 5.75 0.04 -20.23
C GLN A 194 6.23 -0.12 -18.80
N TYR A 195 7.26 0.62 -18.45
CA TYR A 195 7.77 0.73 -17.10
C TYR A 195 6.97 1.77 -16.32
N VAL A 196 6.74 1.51 -15.04
CA VAL A 196 6.05 2.43 -14.13
C VAL A 196 7.11 3.26 -13.40
N HIS A 197 7.33 4.50 -13.84
CA HIS A 197 8.25 5.40 -13.15
C HIS A 197 7.59 5.91 -11.86
N MET A 198 8.23 5.62 -10.72
CA MET A 198 7.78 6.00 -9.39
C MET A 198 8.68 7.11 -8.83
N HIS A 199 8.16 7.87 -7.86
CA HIS A 199 8.90 8.90 -7.11
C HIS A 199 9.64 9.92 -7.99
N THR A 200 9.15 10.14 -9.22
CA THR A 200 9.81 11.01 -10.19
C THR A 200 9.69 12.47 -9.77
N VAL A 201 10.82 13.16 -9.56
CA VAL A 201 10.83 14.61 -9.28
C VAL A 201 10.24 15.37 -10.43
N ARG A 202 9.18 16.16 -10.16
CA ARG A 202 8.49 16.98 -11.16
C ARG A 202 8.84 18.45 -11.03
N ASP A 203 8.90 18.96 -9.80
CA ASP A 203 9.31 20.35 -9.54
C ASP A 203 9.74 20.54 -8.07
N TYR A 204 10.21 21.72 -7.78
CA TYR A 204 10.52 22.21 -6.44
C TYR A 204 9.67 23.44 -6.16
N VAL A 205 8.90 23.41 -5.10
CA VAL A 205 8.09 24.57 -4.65
C VAL A 205 9.00 25.72 -4.19
N THR A 206 10.06 25.38 -3.48
CA THR A 206 11.10 26.31 -3.02
C THR A 206 12.20 26.52 -4.06
N ALA A 207 13.19 27.32 -3.75
CA ALA A 207 14.45 27.31 -4.49
C ALA A 207 15.10 25.92 -4.46
N THR A 208 15.94 25.57 -5.47
CA THR A 208 16.63 24.25 -5.55
C THR A 208 17.41 23.90 -4.28
N TRP A 209 17.93 24.92 -3.60
CA TRP A 209 18.74 24.78 -2.38
C TRP A 209 17.99 25.20 -1.12
N GLY A 210 16.67 25.29 -1.19
CA GLY A 210 15.79 25.64 -0.10
C GLY A 210 15.66 27.13 0.19
N ASP A 211 14.69 27.46 1.03
CA ASP A 211 14.42 28.80 1.54
C ASP A 211 14.93 28.93 2.98
N GLU A 212 15.54 30.07 3.30
CA GLU A 212 16.23 30.28 4.57
C GLU A 212 15.33 30.15 5.81
N ILE A 213 15.83 29.45 6.82
CA ILE A 213 15.35 29.43 8.20
C ILE A 213 16.45 30.08 9.06
N THR A 214 16.13 31.20 9.69
CA THR A 214 17.11 32.01 10.47
C THR A 214 16.95 31.85 11.98
N THR A 215 15.98 31.06 12.45
CA THR A 215 15.74 30.72 13.85
C THR A 215 15.94 29.22 14.04
N THR A 216 17.12 28.83 14.46
CA THR A 216 17.59 27.44 14.45
C THR A 216 17.97 26.91 15.84
N THR A 217 17.40 27.53 16.89
CA THR A 217 17.67 27.18 18.29
C THR A 217 16.61 26.22 18.84
N ALA A 218 17.01 25.36 19.76
CA ALA A 218 16.12 24.46 20.47
C ALA A 218 14.87 25.15 21.06
N GLY A 219 13.72 24.52 20.93
CA GLY A 219 12.43 25.04 21.36
C GLY A 219 11.79 26.04 20.37
N THR A 220 12.37 26.26 19.20
CA THR A 220 11.80 27.15 18.17
C THR A 220 10.91 26.37 17.21
N LEU A 221 9.67 26.86 17.02
CA LEU A 221 8.77 26.47 15.94
C LEU A 221 8.87 27.48 14.79
N VAL A 222 9.11 26.98 13.59
CA VAL A 222 9.09 27.76 12.35
C VAL A 222 7.98 27.23 11.47
N THR A 223 6.99 28.09 11.15
CA THR A 223 5.91 27.76 10.23
C THR A 223 6.08 28.54 8.94
N LYS A 224 6.05 27.84 7.80
CA LYS A 224 6.06 28.47 6.47
C LYS A 224 4.89 27.99 5.66
N THR A 225 4.23 28.92 4.95
CA THR A 225 3.12 28.60 4.06
C THR A 225 3.46 29.07 2.65
N TYR A 226 3.20 28.20 1.67
CA TYR A 226 3.41 28.44 0.25
C TYR A 226 2.11 28.26 -0.51
N THR A 227 1.93 29.03 -1.57
CA THR A 227 0.92 28.80 -2.58
C THR A 227 1.62 28.38 -3.86
N TYR A 228 1.26 27.23 -4.41
CA TYR A 228 1.90 26.66 -5.58
C TYR A 228 0.85 26.27 -6.63
N GLU A 229 0.96 26.84 -7.83
CA GLU A 229 0.13 26.46 -8.97
C GLU A 229 0.70 25.18 -9.59
N ILE A 230 -0.04 24.08 -9.52
CA ILE A 230 0.37 22.77 -10.05
C ILE A 230 0.13 22.77 -11.57
N PRO A 231 1.19 22.71 -12.41
CA PRO A 231 1.02 22.67 -13.85
C PRO A 231 0.21 21.47 -14.31
N GLU A 232 -0.60 21.61 -15.37
CA GLU A 232 -1.28 20.45 -15.98
C GLU A 232 -0.28 19.48 -16.62
N VAL A 233 0.80 20.02 -17.20
CA VAL A 233 1.84 19.25 -17.90
C VAL A 233 3.20 19.76 -17.49
N ILE A 234 4.12 18.85 -17.18
CA ILE A 234 5.53 19.19 -16.90
C ILE A 234 6.43 18.47 -17.89
N GLY A 235 7.41 19.21 -18.43
CA GLY A 235 8.37 18.80 -19.45
C GLY A 235 8.10 19.50 -20.79
N ASP A 236 9.15 20.04 -21.42
CA ASP A 236 9.12 20.68 -22.73
C ASP A 236 10.38 20.29 -23.53
N PRO A 237 10.23 19.72 -24.74
CA PRO A 237 9.03 19.19 -25.37
C PRO A 237 8.58 17.86 -24.76
N ASN A 238 7.38 17.37 -25.16
CA ASN A 238 6.84 16.05 -24.79
C ASN A 238 6.64 15.84 -23.28
N GLY A 239 6.06 16.84 -22.64
CA GLY A 239 5.72 16.79 -21.21
C GLY A 239 4.71 15.69 -20.87
N VAL A 240 4.63 15.42 -19.58
CA VAL A 240 3.74 14.43 -18.97
C VAL A 240 2.68 15.17 -18.16
N ASN A 241 1.42 14.72 -18.26
CA ASN A 241 0.34 15.22 -17.43
C ASN A 241 0.67 15.00 -15.95
N VAL A 242 0.32 15.99 -15.14
CA VAL A 242 0.41 15.89 -13.68
C VAL A 242 -0.95 15.45 -13.16
N ASP A 243 -1.02 14.21 -12.68
CA ASP A 243 -2.19 13.65 -12.03
C ASP A 243 -2.17 14.05 -10.55
N LEU A 244 -3.22 14.72 -10.08
CA LEU A 244 -3.30 15.19 -8.69
C LEU A 244 -3.44 14.06 -7.69
N SER A 245 -3.89 12.88 -8.11
CA SER A 245 -3.98 11.67 -7.26
C SER A 245 -2.64 10.96 -7.07
N ASP A 246 -1.66 11.22 -7.97
CA ASP A 246 -0.37 10.53 -7.99
C ASP A 246 0.82 11.45 -7.63
N ILE A 247 0.54 12.67 -7.15
CA ILE A 247 1.60 13.59 -6.70
C ILE A 247 1.81 13.51 -5.18
N HIS A 248 3.06 13.64 -4.80
CA HIS A 248 3.51 13.67 -3.41
C HIS A 248 4.41 14.88 -3.17
N PHE A 249 4.38 15.40 -1.96
CA PHE A 249 5.28 16.47 -1.56
C PHE A 249 6.17 15.98 -0.42
N ILE A 250 7.47 16.24 -0.57
CA ILE A 250 8.50 15.89 0.41
C ILE A 250 9.15 17.19 0.87
N ALA A 251 9.22 17.39 2.19
CA ALA A 251 9.88 18.52 2.82
C ALA A 251 11.10 18.05 3.62
N PHE A 252 12.21 18.73 3.47
CA PHE A 252 13.41 18.45 4.24
C PHE A 252 14.18 19.73 4.60
N VAL A 253 14.90 19.66 5.71
CA VAL A 253 15.76 20.76 6.17
C VAL A 253 17.23 20.34 5.97
N THR A 254 18.01 21.27 5.41
CA THR A 254 19.44 21.10 5.21
C THR A 254 20.24 22.19 5.90
N GLU A 255 21.49 21.89 6.24
CA GLU A 255 22.49 22.91 6.52
C GLU A 255 22.86 23.68 5.23
N LYS A 256 23.54 24.80 5.41
CA LYS A 256 24.07 25.57 4.28
C LYS A 256 24.99 24.72 3.43
N LYS A 257 24.80 24.74 2.09
CA LYS A 257 25.68 24.12 1.12
C LYS A 257 27.13 24.62 1.33
N GLN A 258 28.03 23.69 1.67
CA GLN A 258 29.45 23.98 1.79
C GLN A 258 30.16 23.53 0.49
N GLY A 259 30.51 24.50 -0.37
CA GLY A 259 31.16 24.21 -1.67
C GLY A 259 30.20 23.53 -2.67
N THR A 260 30.72 22.58 -3.46
CA THR A 260 29.95 21.89 -4.50
C THR A 260 29.38 20.53 -4.08
N LYS A 261 29.63 20.03 -2.86
CA LYS A 261 29.46 18.60 -2.60
C LYS A 261 28.52 18.20 -1.46
N THR A 262 28.29 18.98 -0.43
CA THR A 262 27.47 18.48 0.68
C THR A 262 26.62 19.58 1.32
N ALA A 263 25.35 19.38 1.32
CA ALA A 263 24.41 20.04 2.20
C ALA A 263 23.70 18.92 2.97
N PRO A 264 24.18 18.50 4.17
CA PRO A 264 23.59 17.41 4.90
C PRO A 264 22.11 17.67 5.15
N VAL A 265 21.28 16.67 4.86
CA VAL A 265 19.87 16.70 5.25
C VAL A 265 19.80 16.41 6.75
N MET A 266 19.21 17.33 7.50
CA MET A 266 19.05 17.20 8.95
C MET A 266 17.89 16.30 9.30
N ASN A 267 16.77 16.44 8.58
CA ASN A 267 15.59 15.58 8.66
C ASN A 267 14.73 15.75 7.41
N VAL A 268 13.83 14.80 7.13
CA VAL A 268 12.92 14.77 5.98
C VAL A 268 11.57 14.19 6.39
N THR A 269 10.51 14.60 5.70
CA THR A 269 9.18 14.01 5.83
C THR A 269 8.39 14.10 4.53
N GLY A 270 7.45 13.15 4.33
CA GLY A 270 6.36 13.31 3.37
C GLY A 270 5.27 14.21 3.97
N LEU A 271 4.75 15.13 3.17
CA LEU A 271 3.64 16.00 3.59
C LEU A 271 2.30 15.30 3.37
N ASN A 272 1.34 15.51 4.28
CA ASN A 272 0.00 14.96 4.14
C ASN A 272 -0.76 15.73 3.04
N CYS A 273 -1.03 15.08 1.91
CA CYS A 273 -1.71 15.69 0.76
C CYS A 273 -3.21 15.39 0.82
N LEU A 274 -4.04 16.43 0.80
CA LEU A 274 -5.48 16.33 0.81
C LEU A 274 -6.09 17.16 -0.32
N LEU A 275 -7.14 16.63 -0.96
CA LEU A 275 -7.96 17.44 -1.85
C LEU A 275 -8.87 18.34 -1.00
N ALA A 276 -8.89 19.62 -1.32
CA ALA A 276 -9.68 20.64 -0.64
C ALA A 276 -10.67 21.29 -1.63
N TYR A 277 -11.89 21.50 -1.18
CA TYR A 277 -13.00 22.01 -1.97
C TYR A 277 -13.63 23.22 -1.30
N ASP A 278 -14.16 24.15 -2.08
CA ASP A 278 -14.80 25.36 -1.57
C ASP A 278 -16.21 25.10 -0.99
N GLU A 279 -16.79 23.91 -1.22
CA GLU A 279 -18.07 23.52 -0.66
C GLU A 279 -18.00 23.37 0.86
N GLU A 280 -19.10 23.66 1.54
CA GLU A 280 -19.20 23.47 2.99
C GLU A 280 -18.99 22.00 3.39
N ILE A 281 -19.61 21.08 2.63
CA ILE A 281 -19.61 19.65 2.91
C ILE A 281 -19.08 18.89 1.68
N HIS A 282 -17.89 18.29 1.81
CA HIS A 282 -17.29 17.49 0.74
C HIS A 282 -16.50 16.31 1.31
N PRO A 283 -17.18 15.27 1.84
CA PRO A 283 -16.47 14.04 2.21
C PRO A 283 -16.11 13.23 0.98
N TYR A 284 -14.93 12.63 1.03
CA TYR A 284 -14.50 11.66 0.03
C TYR A 284 -13.75 10.48 0.68
N LEU A 285 -13.63 9.39 -0.08
CA LEU A 285 -12.95 8.17 0.35
C LEU A 285 -11.44 8.32 0.16
N GLY A 286 -10.68 8.11 1.22
CA GLY A 286 -9.24 7.94 1.22
C GLY A 286 -8.82 6.50 0.90
N GLU A 287 -7.97 5.94 1.76
CA GLU A 287 -7.50 4.55 1.63
C GLU A 287 -8.52 3.54 2.18
N VAL A 288 -8.51 2.37 1.57
CA VAL A 288 -9.25 1.20 2.06
C VAL A 288 -8.30 0.02 2.10
N ASN A 289 -8.06 -0.52 3.29
CA ASN A 289 -7.14 -1.62 3.48
C ASN A 289 -7.84 -2.79 4.17
N LEU A 290 -7.69 -4.00 3.62
CA LEU A 290 -8.11 -5.21 4.30
C LEU A 290 -7.10 -5.53 5.41
N MET A 291 -7.61 -5.86 6.60
CA MET A 291 -6.79 -6.21 7.75
C MET A 291 -6.67 -7.73 7.89
N GLY A 292 -5.58 -8.16 8.54
CA GLY A 292 -5.32 -9.56 8.87
C GLY A 292 -4.55 -10.30 7.78
N ASN A 293 -3.31 -10.68 8.08
CA ASN A 293 -2.40 -11.38 7.17
C ASN A 293 -2.76 -12.85 6.97
N VAL A 294 -3.54 -13.44 7.90
CA VAL A 294 -3.93 -14.86 7.88
C VAL A 294 -5.43 -14.96 8.14
N SER A 295 -6.22 -15.10 7.08
CA SER A 295 -7.67 -15.17 7.18
C SER A 295 -8.28 -16.08 6.13
N CYS A 296 -9.02 -17.09 6.57
CA CYS A 296 -9.78 -18.04 5.76
C CYS A 296 -11.28 -17.72 5.73
N SER A 297 -11.64 -16.45 5.79
CA SER A 297 -13.02 -15.96 5.79
C SER A 297 -13.25 -15.03 4.61
N THR A 298 -14.45 -15.03 4.06
CA THR A 298 -14.87 -14.00 3.12
C THR A 298 -15.25 -12.69 3.84
N ILE A 299 -15.55 -12.76 5.14
CA ILE A 299 -15.73 -11.58 5.97
C ILE A 299 -14.34 -11.13 6.41
N LYS A 300 -13.92 -9.98 5.92
CA LYS A 300 -12.60 -9.40 6.17
C LYS A 300 -12.77 -8.11 6.98
N PRO A 301 -12.07 -7.97 8.10
CA PRO A 301 -11.96 -6.67 8.73
C PRO A 301 -11.21 -5.73 7.78
N ALA A 302 -11.67 -4.51 7.68
CA ALA A 302 -11.11 -3.49 6.81
C ALA A 302 -11.06 -2.14 7.51
N THR A 303 -10.02 -1.37 7.24
CA THR A 303 -9.99 0.06 7.55
C THR A 303 -10.45 0.84 6.34
N ILE A 304 -11.35 1.81 6.57
CA ILE A 304 -11.86 2.72 5.56
C ILE A 304 -11.57 4.14 6.03
N GLU A 305 -10.79 4.88 5.26
CA GLU A 305 -10.49 6.27 5.55
C GLU A 305 -11.47 7.18 4.83
N PHE A 306 -12.10 8.10 5.56
CA PHE A 306 -12.89 9.21 5.04
C PHE A 306 -12.18 10.53 5.33
N ILE A 307 -12.17 11.41 4.35
CA ILE A 307 -11.53 12.72 4.40
C ILE A 307 -12.59 13.78 4.21
N ASN A 308 -12.57 14.83 5.03
CA ASN A 308 -13.41 16.01 4.86
C ASN A 308 -12.67 17.06 4.03
N GLY A 309 -12.89 17.06 2.74
CA GLY A 309 -12.34 18.08 1.83
C GLY A 309 -13.10 19.41 1.86
N GLY A 310 -14.24 19.51 2.55
CA GLY A 310 -15.05 20.71 2.66
C GLY A 310 -14.60 21.68 3.76
N THR A 311 -15.29 22.80 3.89
CA THR A 311 -14.93 23.89 4.81
C THR A 311 -15.66 23.84 6.15
N ALA A 312 -16.66 22.94 6.32
CA ALA A 312 -17.42 22.78 7.55
C ALA A 312 -17.25 21.36 8.12
N ASP A 313 -17.41 21.24 9.43
CA ASP A 313 -17.26 19.97 10.14
C ASP A 313 -18.33 18.93 9.74
N ILE A 314 -17.93 17.69 9.63
CA ILE A 314 -18.82 16.54 9.44
C ILE A 314 -18.99 15.83 10.78
N THR A 315 -20.26 15.63 11.18
CA THR A 315 -20.59 14.99 12.46
C THR A 315 -21.28 13.65 12.31
N SER A 316 -21.78 13.32 11.11
CA SER A 316 -22.36 12.03 10.80
C SER A 316 -22.30 11.72 9.30
N MET A 317 -22.15 10.45 8.96
CA MET A 317 -22.23 9.95 7.59
C MET A 317 -23.00 8.64 7.55
N LYS A 318 -23.78 8.41 6.45
CA LYS A 318 -24.22 7.08 6.04
C LYS A 318 -23.56 6.75 4.72
N TYR A 319 -23.06 5.53 4.64
CA TYR A 319 -22.39 5.06 3.43
C TYR A 319 -22.76 3.61 3.13
N GLU A 320 -22.55 3.23 1.90
CA GLU A 320 -22.85 1.92 1.35
C GLU A 320 -21.59 1.33 0.76
N VAL A 321 -21.39 0.03 0.98
CA VAL A 321 -20.36 -0.76 0.34
C VAL A 321 -21.03 -1.84 -0.50
N GLU A 322 -20.82 -1.80 -1.81
CA GLU A 322 -21.37 -2.77 -2.76
C GLU A 322 -20.26 -3.71 -3.23
N VAL A 323 -20.43 -4.99 -2.94
CA VAL A 323 -19.57 -6.08 -3.40
C VAL A 323 -20.45 -7.07 -4.19
N TRP A 324 -20.16 -7.24 -5.47
CA TRP A 324 -20.91 -8.15 -6.36
C TRP A 324 -22.43 -7.89 -6.44
N GLY A 325 -22.82 -6.63 -6.38
CA GLY A 325 -24.22 -6.24 -6.40
C GLY A 325 -24.97 -6.43 -5.06
N VAL A 326 -24.27 -6.89 -4.03
CA VAL A 326 -24.79 -6.89 -2.66
C VAL A 326 -24.33 -5.62 -1.97
N THR A 327 -25.28 -4.81 -1.52
CA THR A 327 -25.02 -3.53 -0.85
C THR A 327 -25.24 -3.69 0.65
N THR A 328 -24.23 -3.34 1.44
CA THR A 328 -24.30 -3.24 2.90
C THR A 328 -24.26 -1.77 3.29
N GLN A 329 -25.15 -1.37 4.23
CA GLN A 329 -25.21 0.00 4.73
C GLN A 329 -24.49 0.12 6.07
N TYR A 330 -23.75 1.21 6.21
CA TYR A 330 -23.00 1.57 7.40
C TYR A 330 -23.32 3.01 7.82
N SER A 331 -23.00 3.35 9.06
CA SER A 331 -23.14 4.72 9.57
C SER A 331 -21.99 5.05 10.51
N TRP A 332 -21.55 6.29 10.45
CA TRP A 332 -20.55 6.86 11.34
C TRP A 332 -21.09 8.12 12.01
N GLU A 333 -20.80 8.29 13.29
CA GLU A 333 -21.06 9.51 14.08
C GLU A 333 -19.79 9.89 14.84
N GLY A 334 -19.43 11.17 14.81
CA GLY A 334 -18.21 11.65 15.47
C GLY A 334 -17.95 13.12 15.19
N SER A 335 -16.70 13.50 15.14
CA SER A 335 -16.26 14.84 14.72
C SER A 335 -15.15 14.67 13.68
N LEU A 336 -15.41 15.12 12.46
CA LEU A 336 -14.44 15.16 11.38
C LEU A 336 -14.33 16.60 10.90
N PRO A 337 -13.39 17.38 11.47
CA PRO A 337 -13.18 18.78 11.09
C PRO A 337 -12.78 18.93 9.62
N SER A 338 -12.88 20.18 9.13
CA SER A 338 -12.38 20.56 7.80
C SER A 338 -10.92 20.14 7.62
N HIS A 339 -10.61 19.50 6.48
CA HIS A 339 -9.29 19.00 6.08
C HIS A 339 -8.66 17.99 7.05
N GLU A 340 -9.50 17.28 7.78
CA GLU A 340 -9.06 16.16 8.62
C GLU A 340 -9.59 14.84 8.06
N LYS A 341 -9.07 13.72 8.59
CA LYS A 341 -9.46 12.40 8.19
C LYS A 341 -9.90 11.56 9.39
N VAL A 342 -10.76 10.59 9.13
CA VAL A 342 -11.17 9.58 10.09
C VAL A 342 -11.05 8.20 9.47
N THR A 343 -10.53 7.25 10.24
CA THR A 343 -10.49 5.85 9.86
C THR A 343 -11.55 5.10 10.65
N VAL A 344 -12.39 4.36 9.96
CA VAL A 344 -13.38 3.46 10.55
C VAL A 344 -12.99 2.02 10.25
N GLU A 345 -13.33 1.13 11.18
CA GLU A 345 -13.14 -0.31 11.01
C GLU A 345 -14.48 -0.96 10.73
N GLU A 346 -14.57 -1.71 9.62
CA GLU A 346 -15.78 -2.39 9.20
C GLU A 346 -15.47 -3.83 8.77
N GLU A 347 -16.48 -4.69 8.86
CA GLU A 347 -16.40 -6.04 8.29
C GLU A 347 -16.97 -6.03 6.88
N LEU A 348 -16.13 -6.28 5.89
CA LEU A 348 -16.50 -6.35 4.48
C LEU A 348 -16.58 -7.80 4.01
N ASN A 349 -17.66 -8.16 3.29
CA ASN A 349 -17.77 -9.49 2.69
C ASN A 349 -17.05 -9.51 1.33
N ILE A 350 -15.74 -9.76 1.36
CA ILE A 350 -14.85 -9.77 0.19
C ILE A 350 -14.51 -11.22 -0.19
N TYR A 351 -15.01 -11.65 -1.34
CA TYR A 351 -14.64 -12.96 -1.89
C TYR A 351 -13.19 -12.97 -2.38
N VAL A 352 -12.59 -14.16 -2.40
CA VAL A 352 -11.20 -14.36 -2.83
C VAL A 352 -10.91 -13.81 -4.24
N GLY A 353 -9.67 -13.38 -4.43
CA GLY A 353 -9.16 -12.78 -5.66
C GLY A 353 -9.37 -11.26 -5.71
N GLU A 354 -9.10 -10.68 -6.88
CA GLU A 354 -9.27 -9.24 -7.11
C GLU A 354 -10.75 -8.87 -7.27
N ARG A 355 -11.18 -7.79 -6.59
CA ARG A 355 -12.56 -7.32 -6.62
C ARG A 355 -12.62 -5.80 -6.73
N MET A 356 -13.50 -5.31 -7.61
CA MET A 356 -13.92 -3.92 -7.59
C MET A 356 -15.04 -3.77 -6.58
N VAL A 357 -14.81 -2.97 -5.56
CA VAL A 357 -15.75 -2.66 -4.49
C VAL A 357 -16.19 -1.22 -4.65
N LYS A 358 -17.51 -1.00 -4.65
CA LYS A 358 -18.07 0.34 -4.83
C LYS A 358 -18.49 0.92 -3.49
N PHE A 359 -17.92 2.06 -3.17
CA PHE A 359 -18.26 2.87 -2.00
C PHE A 359 -19.16 4.04 -2.41
N ARG A 360 -20.20 4.28 -1.64
CA ARG A 360 -21.10 5.44 -1.82
C ARG A 360 -21.33 6.12 -0.49
N ILE A 361 -21.21 7.44 -0.43
CA ILE A 361 -21.67 8.24 0.71
C ILE A 361 -23.06 8.75 0.34
N THR A 362 -24.07 8.42 1.12
CA THR A 362 -25.49 8.68 0.80
C THR A 362 -26.13 9.77 1.65
N GLU A 363 -25.58 10.05 2.83
CA GLU A 363 -26.07 11.08 3.75
C GLU A 363 -24.90 11.66 4.55
N VAL A 364 -24.87 12.97 4.74
CA VAL A 364 -23.90 13.69 5.58
C VAL A 364 -24.62 14.72 6.43
N ASN A 365 -24.36 14.75 7.73
CA ASN A 365 -25.00 15.66 8.69
C ASN A 365 -26.54 15.64 8.59
N GLY A 366 -27.13 14.45 8.38
CA GLY A 366 -28.58 14.25 8.24
C GLY A 366 -29.18 14.77 6.93
N LYS A 367 -28.37 15.14 5.93
CA LYS A 367 -28.82 15.59 4.60
C LYS A 367 -28.38 14.58 3.53
N PRO A 368 -29.24 14.33 2.51
CA PRO A 368 -28.84 13.49 1.37
C PRO A 368 -27.56 13.99 0.72
N TYR A 369 -26.66 13.08 0.41
CA TYR A 369 -25.38 13.34 -0.26
C TYR A 369 -25.15 12.31 -1.36
N SER A 370 -24.25 12.60 -2.31
CA SER A 370 -23.94 11.68 -3.39
C SER A 370 -22.45 11.72 -3.72
N TYR A 371 -21.74 10.70 -3.29
CA TYR A 371 -20.36 10.43 -3.67
C TYR A 371 -20.21 8.96 -4.01
N ASN A 372 -19.40 8.64 -5.04
CA ASN A 372 -19.13 7.27 -5.44
C ASN A 372 -17.64 7.11 -5.76
N LYS A 373 -17.06 6.02 -5.29
CA LYS A 373 -15.70 5.59 -5.69
C LYS A 373 -15.65 4.08 -5.80
N GLU A 374 -14.97 3.57 -6.81
CA GLU A 374 -14.65 2.15 -6.94
C GLU A 374 -13.20 1.92 -6.51
N VAL A 375 -12.97 0.93 -5.67
CA VAL A 375 -11.67 0.55 -5.15
C VAL A 375 -11.42 -0.91 -5.48
N LYS A 376 -10.23 -1.20 -5.99
CA LYS A 376 -9.79 -2.58 -6.22
C LYS A 376 -9.24 -3.13 -4.90
N LEU A 377 -9.89 -4.16 -4.37
CA LEU A 377 -9.40 -4.91 -3.21
C LEU A 377 -8.98 -6.31 -3.64
N VAL A 378 -7.92 -6.81 -3.02
CA VAL A 378 -7.39 -8.16 -3.28
C VAL A 378 -7.48 -8.96 -1.99
N SER A 379 -8.19 -10.09 -2.05
CA SER A 379 -8.28 -11.06 -0.96
C SER A 379 -7.58 -12.35 -1.35
N GLU A 380 -6.68 -12.84 -0.51
CA GLU A 380 -5.94 -14.08 -0.76
C GLU A 380 -6.87 -15.30 -0.83
N GLU A 381 -6.50 -16.24 -1.71
CA GLU A 381 -7.13 -17.56 -1.77
C GLU A 381 -6.57 -18.45 -0.66
N TRP A 382 -7.36 -19.46 -0.26
CA TRP A 382 -6.90 -20.47 0.69
C TRP A 382 -7.24 -21.87 0.21
N ALA A 383 -6.41 -22.83 0.64
CA ALA A 383 -6.66 -24.25 0.48
C ALA A 383 -7.41 -24.80 1.70
N ASP A 384 -8.33 -25.73 1.48
CA ASP A 384 -9.03 -26.43 2.56
C ASP A 384 -8.31 -27.73 2.94
N ALA A 385 -8.04 -27.92 4.24
CA ALA A 385 -7.52 -29.16 4.82
C ALA A 385 -8.57 -29.75 5.77
N TYR A 386 -8.98 -31.02 5.55
CA TYR A 386 -10.06 -31.64 6.30
C TYR A 386 -9.53 -32.69 7.27
N PHE A 387 -9.84 -32.51 8.57
CA PHE A 387 -9.38 -33.36 9.67
C PHE A 387 -10.49 -34.16 10.30
N GLN A 388 -10.12 -35.31 10.85
CA GLN A 388 -10.99 -36.10 11.73
C GLN A 388 -10.46 -35.95 13.17
N GLY A 389 -11.13 -35.12 13.97
CA GLY A 389 -10.74 -34.82 15.34
C GLY A 389 -10.17 -33.44 15.51
N ASP A 390 -9.65 -33.17 16.71
CA ASP A 390 -9.25 -31.82 17.14
C ASP A 390 -7.94 -31.34 16.52
N GLU A 391 -7.09 -32.25 16.01
CA GLU A 391 -5.80 -31.96 15.37
C GLU A 391 -5.44 -33.02 14.31
N ASP A 392 -4.61 -32.64 13.34
CA ASP A 392 -3.97 -33.56 12.41
C ASP A 392 -2.48 -33.25 12.25
N GLU A 393 -1.72 -34.16 11.65
CA GLU A 393 -0.29 -33.99 11.39
C GLU A 393 -0.08 -33.54 9.94
N PHE A 394 0.40 -32.32 9.73
CA PHE A 394 0.93 -31.89 8.45
C PHE A 394 2.36 -32.40 8.28
N LYS A 395 2.63 -32.84 7.07
CA LYS A 395 3.97 -33.19 6.60
C LYS A 395 4.41 -32.13 5.59
N ILE A 396 5.42 -31.37 5.95
CA ILE A 396 6.01 -30.30 5.14
C ILE A 396 7.29 -30.84 4.52
N ASP A 397 7.31 -30.98 3.22
CA ASP A 397 8.44 -31.42 2.41
C ASP A 397 9.03 -30.22 1.67
N ILE A 398 10.30 -29.92 1.94
CA ILE A 398 11.08 -28.92 1.21
C ILE A 398 12.21 -29.65 0.49
N LEU A 399 12.13 -29.73 -0.83
CA LEU A 399 13.23 -30.21 -1.66
C LEU A 399 14.10 -29.01 -2.03
N GLN A 400 15.15 -28.75 -1.25
CA GLN A 400 16.07 -27.64 -1.54
C GLN A 400 16.84 -27.88 -2.85
N ASP A 401 17.28 -26.81 -3.48
CA ASP A 401 18.34 -26.82 -4.48
C ASP A 401 19.74 -26.85 -3.83
N LYS A 402 20.77 -26.48 -4.58
CA LYS A 402 22.14 -26.36 -4.06
C LYS A 402 22.26 -25.37 -2.89
N PHE A 403 21.55 -24.25 -2.92
CA PHE A 403 21.75 -23.10 -2.05
C PHE A 403 20.87 -23.11 -0.79
N GLY A 404 20.79 -24.24 -0.12
CA GLY A 404 19.93 -24.40 1.06
C GLY A 404 20.12 -23.37 2.18
N SER A 405 21.28 -22.69 2.25
CA SER A 405 21.53 -21.63 3.24
C SER A 405 20.69 -20.36 3.02
N GLN A 406 20.09 -20.22 1.86
CA GLN A 406 19.22 -19.09 1.52
C GLN A 406 17.73 -19.38 1.82
N ILE A 407 17.38 -20.64 2.13
CA ILE A 407 16.02 -21.12 2.24
C ILE A 407 15.60 -21.18 3.71
N THR A 408 14.54 -20.47 4.07
CA THR A 408 13.82 -20.60 5.34
C THR A 408 12.33 -20.71 5.09
N TRP A 409 11.58 -21.22 6.05
CA TRP A 409 10.13 -21.27 5.98
C TRP A 409 9.51 -21.25 7.38
N GLU A 410 8.26 -20.83 7.45
CA GLU A 410 7.45 -20.85 8.66
C GLU A 410 5.99 -21.19 8.37
N LEU A 411 5.32 -21.73 9.38
CA LEU A 411 3.90 -21.97 9.43
C LEU A 411 3.35 -21.18 10.60
N ILE A 412 2.46 -20.22 10.34
CA ILE A 412 1.90 -19.31 11.36
C ILE A 412 0.38 -19.47 11.45
N ASN A 413 -0.20 -19.16 12.62
CA ASN A 413 -1.65 -19.14 12.81
C ASN A 413 -2.24 -17.73 12.55
N SER A 414 -3.55 -17.56 12.77
CA SER A 414 -4.25 -16.28 12.60
C SER A 414 -3.81 -15.18 13.57
N ASN A 415 -3.12 -15.52 14.66
CA ASN A 415 -2.51 -14.58 15.60
C ASN A 415 -1.05 -14.27 15.28
N GLU A 416 -0.54 -14.78 14.14
CA GLU A 416 0.87 -14.70 13.74
C GLU A 416 1.83 -15.49 14.65
N ASP A 417 1.32 -16.39 15.50
CA ASP A 417 2.18 -17.29 16.27
C ASP A 417 2.79 -18.34 15.36
N VAL A 418 4.12 -18.56 15.47
CA VAL A 418 4.84 -19.55 14.68
C VAL A 418 4.55 -20.97 15.23
N LEU A 419 3.81 -21.77 14.47
CA LEU A 419 3.52 -23.17 14.78
C LEU A 419 4.70 -24.08 14.47
N ALA A 420 5.43 -23.79 13.40
CA ALA A 420 6.63 -24.51 12.98
C ALA A 420 7.47 -23.65 12.05
N SER A 421 8.77 -23.93 12.00
CA SER A 421 9.69 -23.28 11.06
C SER A 421 10.83 -24.22 10.69
N GLY A 422 11.59 -23.89 9.64
CA GLY A 422 12.76 -24.65 9.23
C GLY A 422 13.72 -23.85 8.37
N GLY A 423 14.93 -24.38 8.22
CA GLY A 423 16.03 -23.67 7.58
C GLY A 423 16.75 -22.70 8.53
N PRO A 424 17.78 -21.95 8.08
CA PRO A 424 18.43 -22.20 6.80
C PRO A 424 19.09 -23.60 6.75
N TYR A 425 19.13 -24.19 5.56
CA TYR A 425 19.71 -25.52 5.36
C TYR A 425 21.17 -25.42 4.91
N THR A 426 21.87 -26.57 4.91
CA THR A 426 23.27 -26.62 4.45
C THR A 426 23.35 -26.53 2.93
N THR A 427 24.16 -25.61 2.40
CA THR A 427 24.48 -25.53 0.97
C THR A 427 25.18 -26.82 0.50
N LEU A 428 24.74 -27.37 -0.65
CA LEU A 428 25.31 -28.59 -1.22
C LEU A 428 26.64 -28.30 -1.93
N ALA A 429 27.54 -29.28 -1.94
CA ALA A 429 28.86 -29.15 -2.59
C ALA A 429 28.76 -29.04 -4.12
N ALA A 430 27.71 -29.56 -4.74
CA ALA A 430 27.45 -29.52 -6.17
C ALA A 430 25.97 -29.21 -6.44
N ASN A 431 25.65 -28.89 -7.69
CA ASN A 431 24.25 -28.75 -8.11
C ASN A 431 23.49 -30.05 -7.83
N GLY A 432 22.29 -29.92 -7.34
CA GLY A 432 21.45 -31.04 -6.94
C GLY A 432 20.38 -30.62 -5.93
N THR A 433 19.70 -31.61 -5.39
CA THR A 433 18.60 -31.39 -4.44
C THR A 433 18.76 -32.24 -3.19
N LYS A 434 18.15 -31.79 -2.09
CA LYS A 434 18.07 -32.56 -0.84
C LYS A 434 16.70 -32.31 -0.18
N LEU A 435 16.02 -33.40 0.15
CA LEU A 435 14.71 -33.36 0.80
C LEU A 435 14.87 -33.15 2.31
N HIS A 436 14.13 -32.13 2.81
CA HIS A 436 13.89 -31.92 4.23
C HIS A 436 12.41 -32.16 4.50
N ARG A 437 12.11 -32.91 5.56
CA ARG A 437 10.75 -33.26 5.95
C ARG A 437 10.52 -32.91 7.40
N THR A 438 9.52 -32.09 7.65
CA THR A 438 9.07 -31.72 8.99
C THR A 438 7.63 -32.18 9.18
N LYS A 439 7.32 -32.66 10.38
CA LYS A 439 5.96 -33.02 10.79
C LYS A 439 5.53 -32.04 11.87
N VAL A 440 4.33 -31.49 11.72
CA VAL A 440 3.77 -30.53 12.66
C VAL A 440 2.31 -30.87 12.93
N LYS A 441 1.91 -30.85 14.20
CA LYS A 441 0.51 -30.96 14.60
C LYS A 441 -0.16 -29.62 14.44
N VAL A 442 -1.29 -29.63 13.75
CA VAL A 442 -2.08 -28.44 13.45
C VAL A 442 -3.48 -28.64 14.01
N PRO A 443 -4.01 -27.67 14.77
CA PRO A 443 -5.37 -27.71 15.27
C PRO A 443 -6.40 -27.68 14.14
N ASN A 444 -7.59 -28.22 14.42
CA ASN A 444 -8.76 -28.10 13.57
C ASN A 444 -9.42 -26.71 13.74
N ASN A 445 -10.19 -26.27 12.73
CA ASN A 445 -10.89 -24.99 12.69
C ASN A 445 -9.96 -23.75 12.86
N GLU A 446 -8.75 -23.87 12.35
CA GLU A 446 -7.77 -22.79 12.31
C GLU A 446 -7.57 -22.29 10.88
N CYS A 447 -7.16 -21.03 10.78
CA CYS A 447 -6.59 -20.49 9.56
C CYS A 447 -5.08 -20.32 9.77
N ILE A 448 -4.29 -20.91 8.89
CA ILE A 448 -2.83 -20.91 8.99
C ILE A 448 -2.22 -20.46 7.67
N LYS A 449 -1.03 -19.89 7.73
CA LYS A 449 -0.27 -19.47 6.54
C LYS A 449 1.09 -20.17 6.54
N PHE A 450 1.40 -20.82 5.44
CA PHE A 450 2.73 -21.33 5.15
C PHE A 450 3.46 -20.28 4.31
N ILE A 451 4.69 -19.94 4.70
CA ILE A 451 5.54 -19.00 3.98
C ILE A 451 6.91 -19.64 3.80
N ILE A 452 7.44 -19.62 2.58
CA ILE A 452 8.80 -20.05 2.26
C ILE A 452 9.56 -18.86 1.67
N TYR A 453 10.77 -18.63 2.17
CA TYR A 453 11.64 -17.53 1.79
C TYR A 453 12.89 -18.05 1.08
N ASP A 454 13.36 -17.26 0.12
CA ASP A 454 14.68 -17.40 -0.51
C ASP A 454 15.42 -16.05 -0.47
N GLU A 455 16.53 -15.98 0.26
CA GLU A 455 17.32 -14.76 0.47
C GLU A 455 17.87 -14.17 -0.84
N ALA A 456 18.18 -15.02 -1.81
CA ALA A 456 18.72 -14.58 -3.11
C ALA A 456 17.62 -14.10 -4.08
N GLY A 457 16.35 -14.40 -3.82
CA GLY A 457 15.22 -13.98 -4.67
C GLY A 457 15.16 -14.69 -6.00
N ASN A 458 15.64 -15.94 -6.10
CA ASN A 458 15.60 -16.74 -7.33
C ASN A 458 14.92 -18.10 -7.16
N GLY A 459 14.31 -18.32 -6.00
CA GLY A 459 13.60 -19.52 -5.63
C GLY A 459 14.49 -20.75 -5.48
N ILE A 460 13.87 -21.92 -5.37
CA ILE A 460 14.55 -23.19 -5.14
C ILE A 460 14.59 -24.09 -6.38
N ASN A 461 14.15 -23.58 -7.53
CA ASN A 461 14.16 -24.25 -8.84
C ASN A 461 14.72 -23.30 -9.90
N ASN A 462 16.03 -23.02 -9.82
CA ASN A 462 16.72 -21.95 -10.54
C ASN A 462 17.88 -22.45 -11.43
N GLY A 463 17.93 -23.77 -11.73
CA GLY A 463 19.00 -24.39 -12.53
C GLY A 463 20.17 -24.91 -11.67
N ALA A 464 20.25 -24.62 -10.38
CA ALA A 464 21.17 -25.22 -9.42
C ALA A 464 20.62 -26.51 -8.79
N GLY A 465 19.34 -26.79 -9.01
CA GLY A 465 18.57 -27.95 -8.60
C GLY A 465 17.10 -27.73 -8.97
N GLU A 466 16.33 -28.80 -9.10
CA GLU A 466 14.88 -28.76 -9.33
C GLU A 466 14.15 -28.94 -7.99
N GLY A 467 14.17 -27.88 -7.17
CA GLY A 467 13.52 -27.88 -5.86
C GLY A 467 12.00 -27.71 -5.97
N TYR A 468 11.31 -28.11 -4.93
CA TYR A 468 9.88 -27.88 -4.74
C TYR A 468 9.53 -27.82 -3.24
N TYR A 469 8.32 -27.37 -2.92
CA TYR A 469 7.76 -27.55 -1.59
C TYR A 469 6.36 -28.18 -1.67
N LYS A 470 5.99 -28.91 -0.60
CA LYS A 470 4.71 -29.61 -0.54
C LYS A 470 4.24 -29.79 0.90
N ILE A 471 2.95 -29.56 1.14
CA ILE A 471 2.29 -29.87 2.41
C ILE A 471 1.23 -30.95 2.16
N THR A 472 1.28 -32.00 2.97
CA THR A 472 0.30 -33.07 2.93
C THR A 472 -0.29 -33.32 4.33
N ASP A 473 -1.55 -33.78 4.38
CA ASP A 473 -2.16 -34.27 5.61
C ASP A 473 -1.58 -35.62 6.06
N SER A 474 -2.05 -36.14 7.20
CA SER A 474 -1.63 -37.44 7.74
C SER A 474 -1.95 -38.61 6.82
N LYS A 475 -2.94 -38.48 5.94
CA LYS A 475 -3.37 -39.49 4.98
C LYS A 475 -2.60 -39.44 3.65
N GLY A 476 -1.82 -38.35 3.45
CA GLY A 476 -1.02 -38.13 2.25
C GLY A 476 -1.72 -37.35 1.15
N HIS A 477 -2.90 -36.75 1.42
CA HIS A 477 -3.52 -35.81 0.48
C HIS A 477 -2.68 -34.54 0.40
N VAL A 478 -2.45 -34.06 -0.80
CA VAL A 478 -1.75 -32.79 -1.04
C VAL A 478 -2.67 -31.63 -0.73
N ILE A 479 -2.25 -30.75 0.18
CA ILE A 479 -2.96 -29.53 0.55
C ILE A 479 -2.39 -28.36 -0.26
N VAL A 480 -1.05 -28.25 -0.27
CA VAL A 480 -0.29 -27.21 -0.97
C VAL A 480 0.89 -27.84 -1.69
N GLU A 481 1.17 -27.38 -2.88
CA GLU A 481 2.35 -27.77 -3.67
C GLU A 481 2.81 -26.57 -4.51
N GLY A 482 4.14 -26.29 -4.51
CA GLY A 482 4.77 -25.30 -5.36
C GLY A 482 5.98 -25.88 -6.07
N ASP A 483 6.18 -25.48 -7.33
CA ASP A 483 7.25 -25.97 -8.21
C ASP A 483 8.64 -25.38 -7.90
N GLY A 484 8.74 -24.58 -6.84
CA GLY A 484 9.96 -23.93 -6.39
C GLY A 484 10.41 -22.73 -7.22
N LYS A 485 9.57 -22.25 -8.15
CA LYS A 485 9.81 -21.04 -8.94
C LYS A 485 9.07 -19.89 -8.30
N PHE A 486 9.74 -19.17 -7.48
CA PHE A 486 9.29 -17.94 -6.84
C PHE A 486 10.49 -17.01 -6.68
N GLU A 487 10.25 -15.77 -6.33
CA GLU A 487 11.30 -14.80 -6.08
C GLU A 487 11.80 -14.86 -4.64
N LYS A 488 11.55 -13.86 -3.82
CA LYS A 488 12.00 -13.82 -2.41
C LYS A 488 11.16 -14.68 -1.50
N GLU A 489 9.86 -14.84 -1.82
CA GLU A 489 8.93 -15.64 -1.03
C GLU A 489 7.81 -16.26 -1.87
N ALA A 490 7.25 -17.35 -1.34
CA ALA A 490 5.94 -17.85 -1.74
C ALA A 490 5.14 -18.18 -0.49
N HIS A 491 3.84 -17.94 -0.52
CA HIS A 491 2.98 -18.20 0.62
C HIS A 491 1.65 -18.84 0.21
N HIS A 492 1.05 -19.57 1.14
CA HIS A 492 -0.25 -20.24 0.98
C HIS A 492 -1.02 -20.21 2.27
N THR A 493 -2.26 -19.71 2.19
CA THR A 493 -3.20 -19.75 3.31
C THR A 493 -3.97 -21.07 3.29
N ILE A 494 -4.16 -21.71 4.44
CA ILE A 494 -4.79 -23.01 4.60
C ILE A 494 -5.85 -22.92 5.68
N SER A 495 -7.09 -23.32 5.34
CA SER A 495 -8.19 -23.46 6.30
C SER A 495 -8.29 -24.90 6.76
N THR A 496 -8.10 -25.17 8.04
CA THR A 496 -8.31 -26.47 8.62
C THR A 496 -9.76 -26.63 9.05
N LYS A 497 -10.41 -27.71 8.62
CA LYS A 497 -11.84 -27.95 8.84
C LYS A 497 -12.08 -29.33 9.39
N GLU A 498 -13.06 -29.48 10.29
CA GLU A 498 -13.55 -30.79 10.69
C GLU A 498 -14.29 -31.45 9.52
N GLY A 499 -14.00 -32.72 9.25
CA GLY A 499 -14.71 -33.50 8.24
C GLY A 499 -13.82 -34.36 7.37
N TYR A 500 -14.36 -34.76 6.26
CA TYR A 500 -13.65 -35.51 5.21
C TYR A 500 -13.46 -34.59 4.00
N ALA A 501 -12.33 -34.68 3.32
CA ALA A 501 -12.23 -34.24 1.94
C ALA A 501 -13.07 -35.19 1.06
N SER A 502 -14.36 -35.15 1.21
CA SER A 502 -15.26 -35.82 0.28
C SER A 502 -15.66 -34.81 -0.78
N VAL A 503 -15.72 -35.28 -2.04
CA VAL A 503 -16.48 -34.63 -3.11
C VAL A 503 -17.98 -34.84 -2.81
N GLU A 504 -18.39 -34.65 -1.57
CA GLU A 504 -19.78 -34.37 -1.25
C GLU A 504 -19.92 -32.87 -1.35
N GLU A 505 -20.62 -32.43 -2.40
CA GLU A 505 -21.34 -31.16 -2.36
C GLU A 505 -21.82 -31.00 -0.92
N MET A 506 -21.34 -29.96 -0.21
CA MET A 506 -21.96 -29.56 1.05
C MET A 506 -23.39 -29.19 0.68
N THR A 507 -24.28 -30.15 0.77
CA THR A 507 -25.69 -29.92 0.82
C THR A 507 -25.97 -29.25 2.17
N ASN A 508 -25.78 -27.95 2.26
CA ASN A 508 -26.73 -27.18 3.00
C ASN A 508 -28.05 -27.43 2.29
N GLU A 509 -28.86 -28.33 2.82
CA GLU A 509 -30.15 -28.80 2.24
C GLU A 509 -31.19 -27.70 2.16
N THR A 510 -30.79 -26.44 2.35
CA THR A 510 -31.70 -25.28 2.30
C THR A 510 -32.29 -25.09 0.90
N TYR A 511 -31.49 -25.41 -0.16
CA TYR A 511 -31.98 -25.24 -1.54
C TYR A 511 -31.62 -26.42 -2.43
N LYS A 512 -32.60 -26.96 -3.15
CA LYS A 512 -32.40 -27.94 -4.21
C LYS A 512 -32.33 -27.21 -5.55
N VAL A 513 -31.33 -27.52 -6.34
CA VAL A 513 -31.12 -26.92 -7.68
C VAL A 513 -31.01 -28.06 -8.69
N TYR A 514 -31.98 -28.14 -9.60
CA TYR A 514 -32.05 -29.21 -10.58
C TYR A 514 -32.79 -28.81 -11.88
N PRO A 515 -32.57 -29.55 -12.99
CA PRO A 515 -31.54 -30.57 -13.19
C PRO A 515 -30.14 -29.96 -13.30
N ASN A 516 -29.13 -30.74 -12.94
CA ASN A 516 -27.75 -30.38 -13.18
C ASN A 516 -27.01 -31.63 -13.75
N PRO A 517 -26.61 -31.62 -15.03
CA PRO A 517 -26.66 -30.54 -16.02
C PRO A 517 -28.09 -30.13 -16.42
N VAL A 518 -28.24 -28.81 -16.72
CA VAL A 518 -29.51 -28.24 -17.17
C VAL A 518 -29.45 -27.92 -18.68
N LYS A 519 -30.59 -28.10 -19.36
CA LYS A 519 -30.76 -27.74 -20.79
C LYS A 519 -31.54 -26.45 -20.96
N ASP A 520 -32.76 -26.43 -20.45
CA ASP A 520 -33.74 -25.38 -20.77
C ASP A 520 -34.13 -24.56 -19.56
N VAL A 521 -34.51 -25.22 -18.45
CA VAL A 521 -35.03 -24.57 -17.25
C VAL A 521 -34.37 -25.18 -16.01
N LEU A 522 -33.75 -24.34 -15.23
CA LEU A 522 -33.19 -24.66 -13.92
C LEU A 522 -34.25 -24.39 -12.85
N THR A 523 -34.58 -25.38 -12.05
CA THR A 523 -35.50 -25.24 -10.94
C THR A 523 -34.75 -25.15 -9.62
N ILE A 524 -35.08 -24.16 -8.83
CA ILE A 524 -34.56 -23.93 -7.47
C ILE A 524 -35.71 -24.11 -6.50
N GLU A 525 -35.61 -25.04 -5.56
CA GLU A 525 -36.57 -25.25 -4.46
C GLU A 525 -35.91 -24.97 -3.13
N GLY A 526 -36.62 -24.21 -2.27
CA GLY A 526 -36.15 -23.86 -0.93
C GLY A 526 -37.17 -22.96 -0.22
N GLU A 527 -36.91 -22.58 1.02
CA GLU A 527 -37.83 -21.73 1.78
C GLU A 527 -37.47 -20.25 1.56
N ASN A 528 -38.51 -19.42 1.31
CA ASN A 528 -38.43 -17.94 1.28
C ASN A 528 -37.38 -17.39 0.30
N ILE A 529 -37.30 -17.89 -0.93
CA ILE A 529 -36.39 -17.39 -1.96
C ILE A 529 -36.87 -16.00 -2.41
N GLU A 530 -36.01 -14.99 -2.25
CA GLU A 530 -36.30 -13.63 -2.66
C GLU A 530 -35.63 -13.27 -4.01
N GLN A 531 -34.44 -13.83 -4.27
CA GLN A 531 -33.72 -13.57 -5.52
C GLN A 531 -32.84 -14.75 -5.92
N VAL A 532 -32.73 -14.98 -7.22
CA VAL A 532 -31.80 -15.94 -7.83
C VAL A 532 -30.93 -15.21 -8.86
N ASN A 533 -29.64 -15.25 -8.68
CA ASN A 533 -28.64 -14.66 -9.58
C ASN A 533 -27.78 -15.77 -10.20
N VAL A 534 -27.54 -15.70 -11.52
CA VAL A 534 -26.69 -16.63 -12.26
C VAL A 534 -25.49 -15.88 -12.81
N TYR A 535 -24.29 -16.38 -12.51
CA TYR A 535 -23.01 -15.81 -12.93
C TYR A 535 -22.25 -16.78 -13.81
N ASN A 536 -21.54 -16.26 -14.81
CA ASN A 536 -20.58 -17.07 -15.59
C ASN A 536 -19.26 -17.28 -14.80
N THR A 537 -18.32 -18.05 -15.35
CA THR A 537 -17.02 -18.33 -14.73
C THR A 537 -16.11 -17.10 -14.59
N MET A 538 -16.42 -16.00 -15.28
CA MET A 538 -15.74 -14.71 -15.14
C MET A 538 -16.40 -13.81 -14.07
N GLY A 539 -17.40 -14.32 -13.34
CA GLY A 539 -18.11 -13.57 -12.29
C GLY A 539 -19.12 -12.54 -12.82
N GLN A 540 -19.41 -12.52 -14.12
CA GLN A 540 -20.42 -11.61 -14.69
C GLN A 540 -21.81 -12.14 -14.42
N LEU A 541 -22.72 -11.28 -13.92
CA LEU A 541 -24.13 -11.58 -13.76
C LEU A 541 -24.75 -11.74 -15.16
N VAL A 542 -25.23 -12.95 -15.47
CA VAL A 542 -25.86 -13.26 -16.75
C VAL A 542 -27.37 -13.36 -16.67
N LYS A 543 -27.92 -13.66 -15.46
CA LYS A 543 -29.35 -13.63 -15.18
C LYS A 543 -29.63 -13.26 -13.73
N SER A 544 -30.77 -12.58 -13.52
CA SER A 544 -31.31 -12.27 -12.19
C SER A 544 -32.82 -12.45 -12.23
N VAL A 545 -33.37 -13.15 -11.23
CA VAL A 545 -34.80 -13.39 -11.07
C VAL A 545 -35.17 -13.01 -9.64
N SER A 546 -35.94 -11.94 -9.48
CA SER A 546 -36.56 -11.59 -8.19
C SER A 546 -37.86 -12.33 -8.03
N CYS A 547 -38.12 -12.88 -6.86
CA CYS A 547 -39.27 -13.70 -6.53
C CYS A 547 -39.60 -13.56 -5.04
N ASN A 548 -40.65 -14.17 -4.60
CA ASN A 548 -40.99 -14.37 -3.19
C ASN A 548 -41.75 -15.69 -3.13
N ASP A 549 -41.03 -16.79 -3.39
CA ASP A 549 -41.61 -18.10 -3.56
C ASP A 549 -40.67 -19.19 -3.05
N ASN A 550 -41.20 -20.37 -2.80
CA ASN A 550 -40.41 -21.55 -2.41
C ASN A 550 -39.91 -22.37 -3.61
N THR A 551 -40.29 -21.99 -4.84
CA THR A 551 -39.86 -22.63 -6.08
C THR A 551 -39.66 -21.61 -7.18
N VAL A 552 -38.46 -21.51 -7.73
CA VAL A 552 -38.10 -20.56 -8.77
C VAL A 552 -37.59 -21.31 -10.00
N ASN A 553 -38.13 -20.93 -11.17
CA ASN A 553 -37.67 -21.48 -12.46
C ASN A 553 -36.91 -20.43 -13.24
N VAL A 554 -35.63 -20.74 -13.52
CA VAL A 554 -34.75 -19.88 -14.31
C VAL A 554 -34.57 -20.48 -15.71
N ASN A 555 -35.02 -19.76 -16.74
CA ASN A 555 -34.79 -20.17 -18.12
C ASN A 555 -33.32 -19.92 -18.48
N VAL A 556 -32.60 -20.95 -18.93
CA VAL A 556 -31.18 -20.92 -19.30
C VAL A 556 -30.89 -21.18 -20.76
N ASN A 557 -31.94 -21.23 -21.62
CA ASN A 557 -31.83 -21.54 -23.06
C ASN A 557 -30.92 -20.57 -23.86
N ASP A 558 -30.75 -19.36 -23.38
CA ASP A 558 -29.93 -18.32 -23.99
C ASP A 558 -28.48 -18.27 -23.42
N LEU A 559 -28.19 -19.11 -22.45
CA LEU A 559 -26.81 -19.24 -21.89
C LEU A 559 -26.01 -20.21 -22.78
N GLN A 560 -24.72 -19.97 -22.89
CA GLN A 560 -23.81 -20.88 -23.61
C GLN A 560 -23.52 -22.14 -22.77
N ASN A 561 -23.17 -23.24 -23.47
CA ASN A 561 -22.70 -24.44 -22.77
C ASN A 561 -21.49 -24.11 -21.88
N GLY A 562 -21.55 -24.47 -20.60
CA GLY A 562 -20.51 -24.16 -19.65
C GLY A 562 -20.93 -24.27 -18.19
N MET A 563 -20.00 -23.92 -17.31
CA MET A 563 -20.23 -23.87 -15.88
C MET A 563 -20.74 -22.49 -15.46
N TYR A 564 -21.69 -22.47 -14.54
CA TYR A 564 -22.28 -21.25 -13.97
C TYR A 564 -22.37 -21.38 -12.45
N ILE A 565 -22.35 -20.25 -11.76
CA ILE A 565 -22.60 -20.16 -10.33
C ILE A 565 -24.00 -19.57 -10.14
N VAL A 566 -24.84 -20.26 -9.39
CA VAL A 566 -26.19 -19.83 -9.05
C VAL A 566 -26.22 -19.43 -7.58
N ASN A 567 -26.47 -18.16 -7.32
CA ASN A 567 -26.68 -17.61 -5.99
C ASN A 567 -28.17 -17.49 -5.70
N VAL A 568 -28.58 -18.08 -4.60
CA VAL A 568 -29.96 -18.00 -4.09
C VAL A 568 -29.94 -17.14 -2.84
N ILE A 569 -30.76 -16.10 -2.82
CA ILE A 569 -30.86 -15.13 -1.71
C ILE A 569 -32.23 -15.33 -1.07
N ASP A 570 -32.26 -15.55 0.23
CA ASP A 570 -33.52 -15.67 0.99
C ASP A 570 -34.00 -14.30 1.53
N ALA A 571 -35.20 -14.29 2.13
CA ALA A 571 -35.82 -13.11 2.70
C ALA A 571 -35.05 -12.50 3.90
N ASN A 572 -34.04 -13.18 4.43
CA ASN A 572 -33.13 -12.70 5.47
C ASN A 572 -31.81 -12.17 4.91
N GLY A 573 -31.66 -12.17 3.57
CA GLY A 573 -30.43 -11.76 2.88
C GLY A 573 -29.31 -12.83 2.89
N VAL A 574 -29.60 -14.05 3.34
CA VAL A 574 -28.60 -15.14 3.32
C VAL A 574 -28.41 -15.64 1.89
N VAL A 575 -27.17 -15.69 1.45
CA VAL A 575 -26.79 -16.13 0.09
C VAL A 575 -26.29 -17.57 0.13
N SER A 576 -26.91 -18.44 -0.67
CA SER A 576 -26.45 -19.82 -0.92
C SER A 576 -26.02 -19.97 -2.37
N SER A 577 -24.82 -20.54 -2.61
CA SER A 577 -24.25 -20.70 -3.96
C SER A 577 -24.18 -22.15 -4.39
N LYS A 578 -24.55 -22.44 -5.65
CA LYS A 578 -24.36 -23.76 -6.28
C LYS A 578 -23.75 -23.68 -7.66
N LYS A 579 -22.86 -24.63 -8.00
CA LYS A 579 -22.37 -24.79 -9.37
C LYS A 579 -23.36 -25.57 -10.23
N VAL A 580 -23.65 -25.06 -11.39
CA VAL A 580 -24.57 -25.65 -12.37
C VAL A 580 -23.91 -25.74 -13.73
N SER A 581 -24.05 -26.88 -14.39
CA SER A 581 -23.60 -27.08 -15.77
C SER A 581 -24.76 -26.87 -16.73
N VAL A 582 -24.62 -25.96 -17.71
CA VAL A 582 -25.57 -25.80 -18.82
C VAL A 582 -25.06 -26.59 -20.03
N LEU A 583 -25.90 -27.46 -20.57
CA LEU A 583 -25.60 -28.34 -21.72
C LEU A 583 -26.83 -28.42 -22.62
N HIS A 584 -26.81 -27.70 -23.76
CA HIS A 584 -27.86 -27.75 -24.78
C HIS A 584 -27.66 -28.90 -25.79
#